data_cc46566a804c80aa73d28bf376bc7108
#
_entry.id   cc46566a804c80aa73d28bf376bc7108
#
_cell.length_a   1.000
_cell.length_b   1.000
_cell.length_c   1.000
_cell.angle_alpha   90.00
_cell.angle_beta   90.00
_cell.angle_gamma   90.00
#
_symmetry.space_group_name_H-M   'P 1'
#
loop_
_entity.id
_entity.type
_entity.pdbx_description
1 polymer ?
#
loop_
_entity_poly.entity_id
_entity_poly.type
_entity_poly.pdbx_seq_one_letter_code
_entity_poly.pdbx_strand_id
1 'polypeptide(L)'
;KRGVAILEAPPEEAYLSLWRAFLHQYLLDYVDGYAPLHPFYIGKIMQLLHRFGSEERDSSFYSDQLAQAYPHLLEDDIERYGSEERARKGFSSSVYHRIISRCLAEFGLVEVKTIQGSEPWEETYLVRKTELMDAVIAVW
;
A
#
# COMPACT_ATOMS: atom_id res chain seq x y z
N LYS A 1 14.61 20.52 -15.61
CA LYS A 1 14.38 19.89 -16.93
C LYS A 1 13.37 18.75 -16.91
N ARG A 2 13.42 17.82 -15.93
CA ARG A 2 12.44 16.74 -15.80
C ARG A 2 11.01 17.26 -15.55
N GLY A 3 10.83 18.26 -14.67
CA GLY A 3 9.52 18.83 -14.36
C GLY A 3 8.84 19.47 -15.56
N VAL A 4 9.60 20.17 -16.42
CA VAL A 4 9.07 20.77 -17.65
C VAL A 4 8.61 19.68 -18.62
N ALA A 5 9.40 18.62 -18.82
CA ALA A 5 9.05 17.50 -19.68
C ALA A 5 7.74 16.79 -19.22
N ILE A 6 7.53 16.66 -17.90
CA ILE A 6 6.30 16.09 -17.34
C ILE A 6 5.10 16.99 -17.65
N LEU A 7 5.23 18.31 -17.55
CA LEU A 7 4.14 19.25 -17.82
C LEU A 7 3.75 19.31 -19.30
N GLU A 8 4.71 19.04 -20.20
CA GLU A 8 4.49 19.04 -21.65
C GLU A 8 4.05 17.66 -22.19
N ALA A 9 4.17 16.60 -21.37
CA ALA A 9 3.79 15.24 -21.76
C ALA A 9 2.26 15.06 -21.78
N PRO A 10 1.74 14.08 -22.57
CA PRO A 10 0.36 13.64 -22.45
C PRO A 10 0.03 13.26 -20.98
N PRO A 11 -1.23 13.47 -20.51
CA PRO A 11 -1.59 13.24 -19.10
C PRO A 11 -1.20 11.87 -18.55
N GLU A 12 -1.33 10.82 -19.35
CA GLU A 12 -0.99 9.43 -18.96
C GLU A 12 0.52 9.26 -18.77
N GLU A 13 1.33 9.81 -19.66
CA GLU A 13 2.80 9.76 -19.54
C GLU A 13 3.29 10.62 -18.37
N ALA A 14 2.68 11.78 -18.16
CA ALA A 14 2.99 12.64 -17.02
C ALA A 14 2.69 11.92 -15.70
N TYR A 15 1.56 11.26 -15.60
CA TYR A 15 1.16 10.48 -14.43
C TYR A 15 2.16 9.35 -14.13
N LEU A 16 2.51 8.54 -15.13
CA LEU A 16 3.47 7.46 -14.98
C LEU A 16 4.86 7.96 -14.57
N SER A 17 5.27 9.09 -15.12
CA SER A 17 6.56 9.71 -14.76
C SER A 17 6.57 10.19 -13.30
N LEU A 18 5.46 10.77 -12.84
CA LEU A 18 5.30 11.17 -11.44
C LEU A 18 5.25 9.96 -10.52
N TRP A 19 4.51 8.92 -10.87
CA TRP A 19 4.45 7.68 -10.10
C TRP A 19 5.82 7.01 -9.95
N ARG A 20 6.58 6.90 -11.03
CA ARG A 20 7.94 6.35 -11.00
C ARG A 20 8.88 7.20 -10.15
N ALA A 21 8.83 8.52 -10.31
CA ALA A 21 9.64 9.45 -9.51
C ALA A 21 9.28 9.33 -8.02
N PHE A 22 8.00 9.23 -7.69
CA PHE A 22 7.53 9.02 -6.33
C PHE A 22 8.08 7.70 -5.75
N LEU A 23 7.95 6.59 -6.45
CA LEU A 23 8.46 5.29 -5.98
C LEU A 23 9.97 5.29 -5.71
N HIS A 24 10.74 6.06 -6.49
CA HIS A 24 12.18 6.18 -6.28
C HIS A 24 12.57 6.98 -5.04
N GLN A 25 11.70 7.89 -4.61
CA GLN A 25 12.00 8.81 -3.51
C GLN A 25 11.20 8.49 -2.24
N TYR A 26 10.20 7.63 -2.34
CA TYR A 26 9.34 7.31 -1.21
C TYR A 26 10.05 6.39 -0.22
N LEU A 27 10.33 6.94 0.94
CA LEU A 27 10.93 6.21 2.05
C LEU A 27 9.83 5.74 2.98
N LEU A 28 9.52 4.44 2.91
CA LEU A 28 8.46 3.83 3.72
C LEU A 28 8.75 3.89 5.23
N ASP A 29 10.00 3.97 5.61
CA ASP A 29 10.47 4.04 6.99
C ASP A 29 10.45 5.46 7.59
N TYR A 30 10.37 6.48 6.75
CA TYR A 30 10.41 7.87 7.21
C TYR A 30 9.22 8.26 8.10
N VAL A 31 8.11 7.57 7.99
CA VAL A 31 6.85 8.02 8.57
C VAL A 31 6.65 7.60 10.03
N ASP A 32 7.17 6.46 10.48
CA ASP A 32 6.83 5.90 11.80
C ASP A 32 8.02 5.33 12.59
N GLY A 33 9.24 5.33 12.06
CA GLY A 33 10.41 4.74 12.74
C GLY A 33 10.33 3.22 12.97
N TYR A 34 9.39 2.53 12.32
CA TYR A 34 9.25 1.09 12.36
C TYR A 34 10.07 0.40 11.27
N ALA A 35 10.28 -0.91 11.42
CA ALA A 35 11.05 -1.74 10.52
C ALA A 35 10.79 -1.40 9.05
N PRO A 36 11.83 -1.26 8.22
CA PRO A 36 11.71 -0.76 6.86
C PRO A 36 10.91 -1.72 5.98
N LEU A 37 9.72 -1.30 5.56
CA LEU A 37 9.02 -1.92 4.45
C LEU A 37 9.69 -1.46 3.16
N HIS A 38 10.44 -2.35 2.53
CA HIS A 38 11.12 -2.05 1.28
C HIS A 38 10.10 -1.66 0.18
N PRO A 39 10.39 -0.68 -0.68
CA PRO A 39 9.52 -0.30 -1.81
C PRO A 39 9.08 -1.45 -2.72
N PHE A 40 9.83 -2.54 -2.76
CA PHE A 40 9.46 -3.79 -3.41
C PHE A 40 8.07 -4.29 -3.00
N TYR A 41 7.69 -4.12 -1.74
CA TYR A 41 6.38 -4.57 -1.23
C TYR A 41 5.22 -3.73 -1.77
N ILE A 42 5.45 -2.50 -2.21
CA ILE A 42 4.44 -1.71 -2.93
C ILE A 42 4.04 -2.46 -4.20
N GLY A 43 5.01 -2.92 -4.97
CA GLY A 43 4.75 -3.72 -6.17
C GLY A 43 4.01 -5.01 -5.88
N LYS A 44 4.31 -5.67 -4.76
CA LYS A 44 3.60 -6.89 -4.35
C LYS A 44 2.16 -6.62 -3.95
N ILE A 45 1.90 -5.57 -3.20
CA ILE A 45 0.53 -5.14 -2.86
C ILE A 45 -0.23 -4.76 -4.13
N MET A 46 0.39 -4.04 -5.07
CA MET A 46 -0.23 -3.73 -6.35
C MET A 46 -0.61 -4.97 -7.16
N GLN A 47 0.24 -5.99 -7.19
CA GLN A 47 -0.07 -7.27 -7.85
C GLN A 47 -1.26 -7.97 -7.19
N LEU A 48 -1.33 -7.97 -5.87
CA LEU A 48 -2.46 -8.54 -5.14
C LEU A 48 -3.76 -7.77 -5.41
N LEU A 49 -3.69 -6.44 -5.39
CA LEU A 49 -4.82 -5.58 -5.71
C LEU A 49 -5.28 -5.77 -7.16
N HIS A 50 -4.36 -5.88 -8.10
CA HIS A 50 -4.70 -6.17 -9.50
C HIS A 50 -5.49 -7.48 -9.61
N ARG A 51 -5.06 -8.51 -8.91
CA ARG A 51 -5.67 -9.83 -8.95
C ARG A 51 -7.01 -9.90 -8.20
N PHE A 52 -7.09 -9.32 -7.02
CA PHE A 52 -8.20 -9.51 -6.08
C PHE A 52 -9.03 -8.25 -5.80
N GLY A 53 -8.56 -7.09 -6.24
CA GLY A 53 -9.09 -5.80 -5.83
C GLY A 53 -10.34 -5.32 -6.57
N SER A 54 -10.91 -6.10 -7.49
CA SER A 54 -12.17 -5.75 -8.17
C SER A 54 -13.34 -5.72 -7.19
N GLU A 55 -13.30 -6.56 -6.16
CA GLU A 55 -14.24 -6.56 -5.05
C GLU A 55 -13.64 -5.80 -3.87
N GLU A 56 -14.50 -5.10 -3.15
CA GLU A 56 -14.12 -4.41 -1.92
C GLU A 56 -13.76 -5.45 -0.85
N ARG A 57 -12.56 -5.32 -0.27
CA ARG A 57 -12.03 -6.22 0.75
C ARG A 57 -11.41 -5.45 1.89
N ASP A 58 -11.40 -6.05 3.08
CA ASP A 58 -10.62 -5.56 4.21
C ASP A 58 -9.13 -5.47 3.83
N SER A 59 -8.48 -4.38 4.19
CA SER A 59 -7.04 -4.18 3.93
C SER A 59 -6.16 -5.27 4.55
N SER A 60 -6.61 -5.88 5.65
CA SER A 60 -5.91 -6.99 6.30
C SER A 60 -5.75 -8.21 5.39
N PHE A 61 -6.65 -8.42 4.44
CA PHE A 61 -6.50 -9.47 3.43
C PHE A 61 -5.17 -9.34 2.69
N TYR A 62 -4.81 -8.13 2.28
CA TYR A 62 -3.57 -7.86 1.53
C TYR A 62 -2.33 -7.99 2.41
N SER A 63 -2.38 -7.50 3.64
CA SER A 63 -1.27 -7.65 4.58
C SER A 63 -1.05 -9.11 4.98
N ASP A 64 -2.11 -9.90 5.16
CA ASP A 64 -2.02 -11.32 5.46
C ASP A 64 -1.41 -12.11 4.29
N GLN A 65 -1.81 -11.81 3.05
CA GLN A 65 -1.21 -12.40 1.86
C GLN A 65 0.29 -12.06 1.74
N LEU A 66 0.65 -10.82 2.06
CA LEU A 66 2.04 -10.39 2.05
C LEU A 66 2.87 -11.11 3.12
N ALA A 67 2.34 -11.21 4.33
CA ALA A 67 2.99 -11.90 5.44
C ALA A 67 3.11 -13.42 5.20
N GLN A 68 2.13 -14.02 4.54
CA GLN A 68 2.18 -15.42 4.14
C GLN A 68 3.27 -15.68 3.10
N ALA A 69 3.44 -14.78 2.14
CA ALA A 69 4.49 -14.88 1.12
C ALA A 69 5.89 -14.57 1.69
N TYR A 70 5.97 -13.71 2.69
CA TYR A 70 7.21 -13.23 3.30
C TYR A 70 7.14 -13.30 4.83
N PRO A 71 7.22 -14.52 5.43
CA PRO A 71 7.02 -14.72 6.88
C PRO A 71 7.97 -13.90 7.76
N HIS A 72 9.19 -13.62 7.28
CA HIS A 72 10.17 -12.82 8.01
C HIS A 72 9.69 -11.40 8.36
N LEU A 73 8.71 -10.87 7.62
CA LEU A 73 8.15 -9.56 7.90
C LEU A 73 7.42 -9.47 9.27
N LEU A 74 6.96 -10.61 9.78
CA LEU A 74 6.29 -10.68 11.07
C LEU A 74 7.22 -11.13 12.22
N GLU A 75 8.34 -11.77 11.92
CA GLU A 75 9.22 -12.36 12.93
C GLU A 75 9.70 -11.33 13.95
N ASP A 76 10.22 -10.20 13.46
CA ASP A 76 10.71 -9.11 14.32
C ASP A 76 9.56 -8.49 15.15
N ASP A 77 8.38 -8.38 14.58
CA ASP A 77 7.21 -7.83 15.25
C ASP A 77 6.65 -8.80 16.29
N ILE A 78 6.68 -10.12 16.02
CA ILE A 78 6.29 -11.13 17.01
C ILE A 78 7.21 -11.07 18.21
N GLU A 79 8.51 -10.97 17.98
CA GLU A 79 9.50 -10.82 19.04
C GLU A 79 9.27 -9.53 19.85
N ARG A 80 9.02 -8.42 19.18
CA ARG A 80 8.78 -7.11 19.80
C ARG A 80 7.48 -7.05 20.61
N TYR A 81 6.39 -7.56 20.08
CA TYR A 81 5.07 -7.47 20.71
C TYR A 81 4.73 -8.66 21.61
N GLY A 82 5.51 -9.74 21.56
CA GLY A 82 5.31 -10.95 22.34
C GLY A 82 4.03 -11.74 21.99
N SER A 83 3.38 -11.40 20.88
CA SER A 83 2.13 -12.03 20.43
C SER A 83 2.00 -11.93 18.91
N GLU A 84 1.70 -13.05 18.28
CA GLU A 84 1.43 -13.10 16.84
C GLU A 84 0.23 -12.23 16.44
N GLU A 85 -0.84 -12.26 17.24
CA GLU A 85 -2.03 -11.46 16.98
C GLU A 85 -1.73 -9.96 16.96
N ARG A 86 -0.97 -9.47 17.95
CA ARG A 86 -0.55 -8.07 18.03
C ARG A 86 0.39 -7.69 16.88
N ALA A 87 1.31 -8.59 16.55
CA ALA A 87 2.22 -8.40 15.42
C ALA A 87 1.45 -8.28 14.11
N ARG A 88 0.48 -9.15 13.86
CA ARG A 88 -0.38 -9.09 12.67
C ARG A 88 -1.20 -7.81 12.59
N LYS A 89 -1.77 -7.35 13.69
CA LYS A 89 -2.50 -6.08 13.75
C LYS A 89 -1.58 -4.89 13.44
N GLY A 90 -0.41 -4.84 14.05
CA GLY A 90 0.59 -3.80 13.80
C GLY A 90 1.07 -3.80 12.35
N PHE A 91 1.36 -4.97 11.80
CA PHE A 91 1.77 -5.12 10.42
C PHE A 91 0.66 -4.70 9.43
N SER A 92 -0.57 -5.13 9.67
CA SER A 92 -1.72 -4.72 8.86
C SER A 92 -1.93 -3.20 8.88
N SER A 93 -1.82 -2.58 10.04
CA SER A 93 -1.88 -1.13 10.18
C SER A 93 -0.76 -0.44 9.40
N SER A 94 0.47 -0.94 9.48
CA SER A 94 1.61 -0.39 8.74
C SER A 94 1.44 -0.51 7.23
N VAL A 95 1.00 -1.66 6.72
CA VAL A 95 0.72 -1.86 5.29
C VAL A 95 -0.37 -0.91 4.82
N TYR A 96 -1.45 -0.79 5.58
CA TYR A 96 -2.53 0.11 5.24
C TYR A 96 -2.06 1.56 5.18
N HIS A 97 -1.52 2.09 6.26
CA HIS A 97 -1.17 3.51 6.34
C HIS A 97 -0.02 3.89 5.42
N ARG A 98 1.01 3.06 5.29
CA ARG A 98 2.21 3.40 4.51
C ARG A 98 2.06 3.10 3.03
N ILE A 99 1.43 1.99 2.66
CA ILE A 99 1.32 1.57 1.26
C ILE A 99 -0.04 1.95 0.69
N ILE A 100 -1.12 1.46 1.28
CA ILE A 100 -2.45 1.59 0.69
C ILE A 100 -2.94 3.04 0.76
N SER A 101 -2.96 3.64 1.94
CA SER A 101 -3.50 4.99 2.14
C SER A 101 -2.58 6.08 1.58
N ARG A 102 -1.36 6.16 2.06
CA ARG A 102 -0.43 7.26 1.71
C ARG A 102 0.24 7.14 0.35
N CYS A 103 0.26 5.95 -0.22
CA CYS A 103 0.84 5.73 -1.53
C CYS A 103 -0.24 5.50 -2.58
N LEU A 104 -0.95 4.38 -2.52
CA LEU A 104 -1.84 3.97 -3.59
C LEU A 104 -3.12 4.82 -3.67
N ALA A 105 -3.73 5.17 -2.53
CA ALA A 105 -4.93 5.99 -2.52
C ALA A 105 -4.65 7.43 -2.94
N GLU A 106 -3.54 8.02 -2.52
CA GLU A 106 -3.13 9.37 -2.91
C GLU A 106 -2.88 9.49 -4.43
N PHE A 107 -2.43 8.43 -5.05
CA PHE A 107 -2.28 8.36 -6.52
C PHE A 107 -3.57 7.91 -7.25
N GLY A 108 -4.68 7.71 -6.53
CA GLY A 108 -5.94 7.30 -7.14
C GLY A 108 -5.98 5.87 -7.67
N LEU A 109 -5.04 5.02 -7.24
CA LEU A 109 -4.94 3.62 -7.68
C LEU A 109 -5.92 2.71 -6.94
N VAL A 110 -6.35 3.11 -5.75
CA VAL A 110 -7.36 2.44 -4.95
C VAL A 110 -8.36 3.43 -4.36
N GLU A 111 -9.55 2.94 -4.08
CA GLU A 111 -10.56 3.60 -3.25
C GLU A 111 -10.59 2.93 -1.88
N VAL A 112 -10.68 3.73 -0.83
CA VAL A 112 -10.70 3.26 0.54
C VAL A 112 -11.94 3.77 1.25
N LYS A 113 -12.60 2.89 1.99
CA LYS A 113 -13.67 3.23 2.94
C LYS A 113 -13.24 2.86 4.34
N THR A 114 -13.45 3.74 5.30
CA THR A 114 -13.26 3.47 6.72
C THR A 114 -14.59 3.10 7.34
N ILE A 115 -14.64 1.94 8.00
CA ILE A 115 -15.79 1.52 8.81
C ILE A 115 -15.38 1.63 10.27
N GLN A 116 -16.10 2.47 11.02
CA GLN A 116 -15.90 2.62 12.46
C GLN A 116 -16.53 1.44 13.20
N GLY A 117 -15.76 0.81 14.07
CA GLY A 117 -16.26 -0.21 14.99
C GLY A 117 -17.00 0.38 16.19
N SER A 118 -17.34 -0.47 17.17
CA SER A 118 -18.02 -0.07 18.40
C SER A 118 -17.16 0.80 19.30
N GLU A 119 -15.84 0.62 19.27
CA GLU A 119 -14.88 1.39 20.02
C GLU A 119 -14.16 2.42 19.12
N PRO A 120 -13.72 3.57 19.67
CA PRO A 120 -13.07 4.62 18.87
C PRO A 120 -11.81 4.18 18.13
N TRP A 121 -11.13 3.15 18.60
CA TRP A 121 -9.92 2.59 18.00
C TRP A 121 -10.15 1.41 17.06
N GLU A 122 -11.40 0.96 16.94
CA GLU A 122 -11.79 -0.12 16.03
C GLU A 122 -12.17 0.46 14.67
N GLU A 123 -11.23 0.46 13.75
CA GLU A 123 -11.45 0.86 12.37
C GLU A 123 -11.14 -0.31 11.43
N THR A 124 -12.03 -0.53 10.48
CA THR A 124 -11.84 -1.45 9.37
C THR A 124 -11.73 -0.65 8.08
N TYR A 125 -10.74 -0.96 7.28
CA TYR A 125 -10.49 -0.27 6.02
C TYR A 125 -10.82 -1.19 4.86
N LEU A 126 -11.83 -0.83 4.07
CA LEU A 126 -12.20 -1.56 2.86
C LEU A 126 -11.52 -0.93 1.66
N VAL A 127 -10.88 -1.76 0.85
CA VAL A 127 -10.07 -1.34 -0.28
C VAL A 127 -10.57 -1.98 -1.56
N ARG A 128 -10.70 -1.16 -2.61
CA ARG A 128 -11.01 -1.60 -3.96
C ARG A 128 -10.07 -0.91 -4.96
N LYS A 129 -9.56 -1.65 -5.94
CA LYS A 129 -8.77 -1.04 -7.02
C LYS A 129 -9.64 -0.15 -7.92
N THR A 130 -9.02 0.85 -8.51
CA THR A 130 -9.60 1.67 -9.57
C THR A 130 -9.19 1.14 -10.95
N GLU A 131 -9.84 1.62 -12.00
CA GLU A 131 -9.40 1.32 -13.38
C GLU A 131 -7.98 1.81 -13.67
N LEU A 132 -7.56 2.88 -13.01
CA LEU A 132 -6.22 3.41 -13.12
C LEU A 132 -5.13 2.43 -12.65
N MET A 133 -5.42 1.62 -11.62
CA MET A 133 -4.52 0.55 -11.18
C MET A 133 -4.19 -0.40 -12.32
N ASP A 134 -5.18 -0.87 -13.04
CA ASP A 134 -5.01 -1.82 -14.14
C ASP A 134 -4.25 -1.19 -15.29
N ALA A 135 -4.52 0.07 -15.61
CA ALA A 135 -3.80 0.83 -16.64
C ALA A 135 -2.31 1.02 -16.27
N VAL A 136 -2.02 1.34 -15.02
CA VAL A 136 -0.62 1.50 -14.53
C VAL A 136 0.13 0.17 -14.57
N ILE A 137 -0.48 -0.92 -14.16
CA ILE A 137 0.16 -2.24 -14.20
C ILE A 137 0.41 -2.69 -15.64
N ALA A 138 -0.49 -2.43 -16.56
CA ALA A 138 -0.36 -2.82 -17.96
C ALA A 138 0.85 -2.17 -18.67
N VAL A 139 1.29 -0.97 -18.22
CA VAL A 139 2.39 -0.20 -18.84
C VAL A 139 3.64 -0.09 -17.94
N TRP A 140 3.58 -0.61 -16.78
CA TRP A 140 4.69 -0.62 -15.83
C TRP A 140 5.58 -1.83 -16.05
#